data_e9eed77d6fd7dd8f689e77c18941e0c0
#
_entry.id   e9eed77d6fd7dd8f689e77c18941e0c0
#
_cell.length_a   1.000
_cell.length_b   1.000
_cell.length_c   1.000
_cell.angle_alpha   90.00
_cell.angle_beta   90.00
_cell.angle_gamma   90.00
#
_symmetry.space_group_name_H-M   'P 1'
#
loop_
_entity.id
_entity.type
_entity.pdbx_description
1 polymer ?
#
loop_
_entity_poly.entity_id
_entity_poly.type
_entity_poly.pdbx_seq_one_letter_code
_entity_poly.pdbx_strand_id
1 'polypeptide(L)'
;VNRFVIADSTVCIGCRTCEAACSETHRLHGLQSMPRLRVMRNEKESAPQLCHHCEDAPCAGVCPVNAITRVDGAVQLNESLCVSCKLCGIACPFGAIEFSGSRPLHIPANANTPKAPPAPPAPARVSTLLDWVPACVRWR
;
A
#
# COMPACT_ATOMS: atom_id res chain seq x y z
N VAL A 1 16.98 -5.84 -1.61
CA VAL A 1 16.70 -5.02 -0.43
C VAL A 1 15.22 -4.71 -0.39
N ASN A 2 14.52 -5.11 0.68
CA ASN A 2 13.11 -4.79 0.86
C ASN A 2 12.96 -3.31 1.22
N ARG A 3 12.02 -2.64 0.56
CA ARG A 3 11.60 -1.29 0.92
C ARG A 3 10.17 -1.35 1.42
N PHE A 4 9.97 -1.09 2.69
CA PHE A 4 8.63 -1.03 3.27
C PHE A 4 8.59 0.02 4.38
N VAL A 5 7.40 0.46 4.68
CA VAL A 5 7.13 1.46 5.70
C VAL A 5 6.82 0.76 7.01
N ILE A 6 7.49 1.14 8.07
CA ILE A 6 7.20 0.67 9.42
C ILE A 6 6.39 1.73 10.14
N ALA A 7 5.28 1.31 10.72
CA ALA A 7 4.46 2.16 11.57
C ALA A 7 4.90 2.00 13.04
N ASP A 8 5.01 3.12 13.74
CA ASP A 8 5.26 3.15 15.18
C ASP A 8 3.93 3.43 15.91
N SER A 9 3.42 2.40 16.60
CA SER A 9 2.16 2.51 17.35
C SER A 9 2.24 3.46 18.54
N THR A 10 3.45 3.72 19.05
CA THR A 10 3.63 4.61 20.22
C THR A 10 3.43 6.09 19.88
N VAL A 11 3.59 6.44 18.61
CA VAL A 11 3.44 7.83 18.11
C VAL A 11 2.14 8.05 17.35
N CYS A 12 1.48 6.97 16.94
CA CYS A 12 0.25 7.04 16.16
C CYS A 12 -0.95 7.40 17.04
N ILE A 13 -1.59 8.50 16.72
CA ILE A 13 -2.82 8.97 17.42
C ILE A 13 -4.12 8.51 16.73
N GLY A 14 -4.04 7.74 15.65
CA GLY A 14 -5.21 7.25 14.92
C GLY A 14 -5.96 8.30 14.11
N CYS A 15 -5.34 9.41 13.72
CA CYS A 15 -5.99 10.54 13.04
C CYS A 15 -6.41 10.25 11.59
N ARG A 16 -5.97 9.14 10.97
CA ARG A 16 -6.25 8.73 9.58
C ARG A 16 -5.77 9.71 8.49
N THR A 17 -4.98 10.70 8.80
CA THR A 17 -4.42 11.63 7.82
C THR A 17 -3.59 10.90 6.75
N CYS A 18 -2.90 9.82 7.12
CA CYS A 18 -2.14 8.96 6.20
C CYS A 18 -3.04 8.25 5.18
N GLU A 19 -4.26 7.83 5.56
CA GLU A 19 -5.25 7.26 4.64
C GLU A 19 -5.69 8.31 3.62
N ALA A 20 -6.03 9.52 4.08
CA ALA A 20 -6.44 10.61 3.23
C ALA A 20 -5.34 11.03 2.24
N ALA A 21 -4.10 11.18 2.72
CA ALA A 21 -2.95 11.49 1.89
C ALA A 21 -2.67 10.41 0.84
N CYS A 22 -2.77 9.13 1.22
CA CYS A 22 -2.61 8.01 0.32
C CYS A 22 -3.68 8.02 -0.79
N SER A 23 -4.94 8.23 -0.43
CA SER A 23 -6.06 8.32 -1.38
C SER A 23 -5.88 9.47 -2.37
N GLU A 24 -5.50 10.63 -1.87
CA GLU A 24 -5.28 11.81 -2.71
C GLU A 24 -4.12 11.61 -3.68
N THR A 25 -3.00 11.05 -3.21
CA THR A 25 -1.85 10.74 -4.07
C THR A 25 -2.25 9.78 -5.19
N HIS A 26 -3.01 8.70 -4.88
CA HIS A 26 -3.47 7.76 -5.89
C HIS A 26 -4.42 8.42 -6.90
N ARG A 27 -5.33 9.28 -6.44
CA ARG A 27 -6.23 10.04 -7.30
C ARG A 27 -5.46 10.96 -8.27
N LEU A 28 -4.44 11.67 -7.79
CA LEU A 28 -3.61 12.55 -8.61
C LEU A 28 -2.82 11.78 -9.69
N HIS A 29 -2.48 10.53 -9.43
CA HIS A 29 -1.82 9.64 -10.40
C HIS A 29 -2.79 8.88 -11.31
N GLY A 30 -4.08 9.22 -11.30
CA GLY A 30 -5.10 8.55 -12.12
C GLY A 30 -5.41 7.11 -11.71
N LEU A 31 -5.01 6.71 -10.51
CA LEU A 31 -5.32 5.43 -9.91
C LEU A 31 -6.63 5.52 -9.11
N GLN A 32 -7.11 4.39 -8.61
CA GLN A 32 -8.28 4.39 -7.73
C GLN A 32 -8.00 5.17 -6.44
N SER A 33 -8.97 5.98 -6.03
CA SER A 33 -8.87 6.87 -4.87
C SER A 33 -9.05 6.19 -3.51
N MET A 34 -8.73 4.89 -3.42
CA MET A 34 -8.78 4.15 -2.17
C MET A 34 -7.38 4.09 -1.53
N PRO A 35 -7.27 4.26 -0.21
CA PRO A 35 -5.98 4.19 0.46
C PRO A 35 -5.41 2.77 0.40
N ARG A 36 -4.08 2.67 0.31
CA ARG A 36 -3.32 1.40 0.33
C ARG A 36 -2.85 1.03 1.73
N LEU A 37 -3.34 1.71 2.71
CA LEU A 37 -3.13 1.46 4.13
C LEU A 37 -4.42 1.72 4.89
N ARG A 38 -4.55 1.12 6.06
CA ARG A 38 -5.68 1.35 6.95
C ARG A 38 -5.20 1.54 8.37
N VAL A 39 -5.70 2.55 9.04
CA VAL A 39 -5.40 2.76 10.45
C VAL A 39 -6.28 1.84 11.29
N MET A 40 -5.63 0.85 11.88
CA MET A 40 -6.24 -0.03 12.87
C MET A 40 -6.16 0.62 14.24
N ARG A 41 -7.20 0.46 15.03
CA ARG A 41 -7.29 1.01 16.38
C ARG A 41 -7.88 -0.03 17.33
N ASN A 42 -7.24 -0.22 18.45
CA ASN A 42 -7.78 -0.94 19.59
C ASN A 42 -7.91 0.02 20.80
N GLU A 43 -8.25 -0.50 21.97
CA GLU A 43 -8.43 0.32 23.17
C GLU A 43 -7.16 1.02 23.66
N LYS A 44 -5.98 0.51 23.32
CA LYS A 44 -4.69 0.96 23.85
C LYS A 44 -3.79 1.58 22.81
N GLU A 45 -3.87 1.14 21.57
CA GLU A 45 -2.94 1.48 20.52
C GLU A 45 -3.65 1.75 19.19
N SER A 46 -2.99 2.53 18.34
CA SER A 46 -3.37 2.71 16.96
C SER A 46 -2.14 2.63 16.07
N ALA A 47 -2.28 2.04 14.88
CA ALA A 47 -1.20 1.98 13.91
C ALA A 47 -1.76 1.85 12.48
N PRO A 48 -1.11 2.44 11.48
CA PRO A 48 -1.41 2.14 10.09
C PRO A 48 -0.92 0.74 9.73
N GLN A 49 -1.84 -0.06 9.21
CA GLN A 49 -1.60 -1.37 8.64
C GLN A 49 -1.30 -1.22 7.16
N LEU A 50 -0.20 -1.79 6.69
CA LEU A 50 0.21 -1.69 5.30
C LEU A 50 1.00 -2.93 4.85
N CYS A 51 1.22 -3.06 3.53
CA CYS A 51 1.95 -4.18 2.98
C CYS A 51 3.44 -4.09 3.36
N HIS A 52 4.00 -5.19 3.86
CA HIS A 52 5.40 -5.31 4.25
C HIS A 52 6.32 -5.71 3.08
N HIS A 53 5.79 -5.90 1.88
CA HIS A 53 6.55 -6.35 0.71
C HIS A 53 7.47 -7.54 0.99
N CYS A 54 6.92 -8.57 1.66
CA CYS A 54 7.66 -9.75 2.11
C CYS A 54 8.57 -10.33 1.03
N GLU A 55 9.74 -10.81 1.43
CA GLU A 55 10.68 -11.47 0.50
C GLU A 55 10.10 -12.74 -0.08
N ASP A 56 9.54 -13.56 0.78
CA ASP A 56 8.86 -14.81 0.43
C ASP A 56 7.34 -14.60 0.49
N ALA A 57 6.85 -13.72 -0.37
CA ALA A 57 5.48 -13.21 -0.37
C ALA A 57 4.41 -14.33 -0.40
N PRO A 58 3.79 -14.71 0.73
CA PRO A 58 2.80 -15.80 0.75
C PRO A 58 1.60 -15.52 -0.14
N CYS A 59 1.24 -14.25 -0.28
CA CYS A 59 0.16 -13.81 -1.16
C CYS A 59 0.43 -14.09 -2.65
N ALA A 60 1.70 -14.04 -3.07
CA ALA A 60 2.10 -14.42 -4.42
C ALA A 60 2.08 -15.94 -4.60
N GLY A 61 2.56 -16.70 -3.59
CA GLY A 61 2.62 -18.15 -3.62
C GLY A 61 1.25 -18.83 -3.73
N VAL A 62 0.20 -18.23 -3.17
CA VAL A 62 -1.18 -18.78 -3.23
C VAL A 62 -1.99 -18.27 -4.43
N CYS A 63 -1.44 -17.36 -5.24
CA CYS A 63 -2.18 -16.80 -6.36
C CYS A 63 -2.23 -17.78 -7.54
N PRO A 64 -3.40 -18.34 -7.90
CA PRO A 64 -3.50 -19.38 -8.94
C PRO A 64 -3.20 -18.89 -10.35
N VAL A 65 -3.25 -17.59 -10.56
CA VAL A 65 -3.05 -16.93 -11.86
C VAL A 65 -1.78 -16.07 -11.91
N ASN A 66 -0.93 -16.16 -10.89
CA ASN A 66 0.30 -15.37 -10.76
C ASN A 66 0.08 -13.85 -10.98
N ALA A 67 -1.08 -13.34 -10.56
CA ALA A 67 -1.39 -11.92 -10.65
C ALA A 67 -0.58 -11.07 -9.65
N ILE A 68 -0.02 -11.70 -8.62
CA ILE A 68 0.84 -11.05 -7.64
C ILE A 68 2.27 -11.47 -7.89
N THR A 69 3.13 -10.50 -8.13
CA THR A 69 4.56 -10.73 -8.42
C THR A 69 5.41 -9.80 -7.58
N ARG A 70 6.69 -10.14 -7.41
CA ARG A 70 7.65 -9.28 -6.75
C ARG A 70 8.60 -8.69 -7.77
N VAL A 71 8.64 -7.36 -7.84
CA VAL A 71 9.48 -6.59 -8.76
C VAL A 71 10.20 -5.50 -7.98
N ASP A 72 11.52 -5.41 -8.15
CA ASP A 72 12.37 -4.38 -7.52
C ASP A 72 12.19 -4.24 -6.00
N GLY A 73 12.00 -5.38 -5.31
CA GLY A 73 11.83 -5.40 -3.85
C GLY A 73 10.41 -5.07 -3.37
N ALA A 74 9.47 -4.85 -4.27
CA ALA A 74 8.06 -4.59 -3.96
C ALA A 74 7.15 -5.69 -4.49
N VAL A 75 6.15 -6.07 -3.70
CA VAL A 75 5.07 -6.95 -4.14
C VAL A 75 4.06 -6.11 -4.92
N GLN A 76 3.73 -6.53 -6.13
CA GLN A 76 2.85 -5.81 -7.04
C GLN A 76 1.72 -6.71 -7.53
N LEU A 77 0.55 -6.10 -7.76
CA LEU A 77 -0.63 -6.76 -8.32
C LEU A 77 -0.81 -6.36 -9.78
N ASN A 78 -0.96 -7.36 -10.66
CA ASN A 78 -1.49 -7.15 -12.00
C ASN A 78 -3.02 -7.32 -11.96
N GLU A 79 -3.73 -6.21 -11.98
CA GLU A 79 -5.20 -6.21 -11.88
C GLU A 79 -5.88 -6.92 -13.06
N SER A 80 -5.26 -6.93 -14.24
CA SER A 80 -5.81 -7.57 -15.44
C SER A 80 -5.82 -9.10 -15.36
N LEU A 81 -4.90 -9.69 -14.60
CA LEU A 81 -4.84 -11.12 -14.37
C LEU A 81 -5.65 -11.60 -13.17
N CYS A 82 -6.02 -10.67 -12.28
CA CYS A 82 -6.67 -11.00 -11.02
C CYS A 82 -8.08 -11.56 -11.22
N VAL A 83 -8.31 -12.79 -10.80
CA VAL A 83 -9.61 -13.48 -10.83
C VAL A 83 -10.44 -13.27 -9.55
N SER A 84 -9.98 -12.42 -8.64
CA SER A 84 -10.70 -12.06 -7.41
C SER A 84 -11.00 -13.23 -6.46
N CYS A 85 -10.16 -14.25 -6.42
CA CYS A 85 -10.35 -15.45 -5.59
C CYS A 85 -10.16 -15.19 -4.09
N LYS A 86 -9.58 -14.05 -3.68
CA LYS A 86 -9.35 -13.59 -2.30
C LYS A 86 -8.37 -14.45 -1.46
N LEU A 87 -7.72 -15.46 -2.02
CA LEU A 87 -6.75 -16.30 -1.32
C LEU A 87 -5.57 -15.50 -0.76
N CYS A 88 -5.15 -14.45 -1.45
CA CYS A 88 -4.08 -13.57 -1.00
C CYS A 88 -4.38 -12.90 0.36
N GLY A 89 -5.65 -12.53 0.60
CA GLY A 89 -6.05 -11.95 1.88
C GLY A 89 -5.95 -12.94 3.04
N ILE A 90 -6.28 -14.21 2.80
CA ILE A 90 -6.18 -15.28 3.79
C ILE A 90 -4.71 -15.62 4.07
N ALA A 91 -3.87 -15.61 3.04
CA ALA A 91 -2.46 -15.98 3.14
C ALA A 91 -1.59 -14.87 3.76
N CYS A 92 -2.07 -13.63 3.82
CA CYS A 92 -1.28 -12.52 4.37
C CYS A 92 -1.19 -12.62 5.90
N PRO A 93 0.01 -12.86 6.50
CA PRO A 93 0.14 -12.99 7.95
C PRO A 93 -0.07 -11.67 8.70
N PHE A 94 0.00 -10.55 7.99
CA PHE A 94 -0.16 -9.21 8.56
C PHE A 94 -1.57 -8.65 8.41
N GLY A 95 -2.47 -9.35 7.71
CA GLY A 95 -3.80 -8.82 7.41
C GLY A 95 -3.80 -7.55 6.58
N ALA A 96 -2.72 -7.31 5.82
CA ALA A 96 -2.52 -6.06 5.08
C ALA A 96 -3.28 -5.98 3.76
N ILE A 97 -4.00 -7.04 3.37
CA ILE A 97 -4.77 -7.06 2.13
C ILE A 97 -6.24 -6.88 2.43
N GLU A 98 -6.77 -5.76 2.04
CA GLU A 98 -8.18 -5.43 2.08
C GLU A 98 -8.78 -5.48 0.66
N PHE A 99 -10.07 -5.63 0.54
CA PHE A 99 -10.75 -5.73 -0.74
C PHE A 99 -11.75 -4.61 -0.92
N SER A 100 -11.72 -3.98 -2.09
CA SER A 100 -12.80 -3.10 -2.56
C SER A 100 -13.62 -3.88 -3.59
N GLY A 101 -14.81 -4.30 -3.18
CA GLY A 101 -15.59 -5.25 -3.98
C GLY A 101 -14.82 -6.56 -4.16
N SER A 102 -14.40 -6.86 -5.37
CA SER A 102 -13.68 -8.10 -5.70
C SER A 102 -12.15 -7.94 -5.74
N ARG A 103 -11.59 -6.72 -5.71
CA ARG A 103 -10.17 -6.47 -5.93
C ARG A 103 -9.40 -6.24 -4.63
N PRO A 104 -8.18 -6.81 -4.49
CA PRO A 104 -7.29 -6.51 -3.36
C PRO A 104 -6.73 -5.09 -3.48
N LEU A 105 -6.73 -4.34 -2.36
CA LEU A 105 -6.38 -2.92 -2.33
C LEU A 105 -4.96 -2.63 -1.84
N HIS A 106 -4.47 -3.36 -0.87
CA HIS A 106 -3.23 -2.99 -0.17
C HIS A 106 -1.95 -3.45 -0.88
N ILE A 107 -2.09 -4.08 -2.03
CA ILE A 107 -0.95 -4.42 -2.90
C ILE A 107 -0.87 -3.33 -3.97
N PRO A 108 0.29 -2.68 -4.17
CA PRO A 108 0.45 -1.71 -5.24
C PRO A 108 0.10 -2.34 -6.59
N ALA A 109 -0.66 -1.64 -7.41
CA ALA A 109 -0.92 -2.07 -8.78
C ALA A 109 0.39 -2.14 -9.56
N ASN A 110 0.57 -3.19 -10.36
CA ASN A 110 1.77 -3.36 -11.17
C ASN A 110 1.86 -2.24 -12.21
N ALA A 111 3.09 -1.82 -12.47
CA ALA A 111 3.51 -0.83 -13.47
C ALA A 111 3.29 -1.23 -14.95
N ASN A 112 2.49 -2.24 -15.24
CA ASN A 112 1.87 -2.40 -16.58
C ASN A 112 0.75 -1.40 -16.84
N THR A 113 0.36 -0.59 -15.86
CA THR A 113 -0.11 0.76 -16.14
C THR A 113 1.03 1.47 -16.87
N PRO A 114 0.79 2.09 -18.03
CA PRO A 114 1.83 2.78 -18.78
C PRO A 114 2.60 3.67 -17.80
N LYS A 115 3.92 3.50 -17.79
CA LYS A 115 4.87 4.23 -16.93
C LYS A 115 4.33 5.63 -16.77
N ALA A 116 3.85 5.95 -15.57
CA ALA A 116 3.33 7.27 -15.30
C ALA A 116 4.34 8.27 -15.87
N PRO A 117 3.93 9.26 -16.64
CA PRO A 117 4.86 10.26 -17.15
C PRO A 117 5.73 10.70 -15.97
N PRO A 118 7.05 10.91 -16.17
CA PRO A 118 7.92 11.35 -15.09
C PRO A 118 7.16 12.44 -14.35
N ALA A 119 7.02 12.27 -13.03
CA ALA A 119 6.26 13.21 -12.22
C ALA A 119 6.69 14.61 -12.64
N PRO A 120 5.76 15.52 -12.97
CA PRO A 120 6.14 16.90 -13.29
C PRO A 120 7.07 17.35 -12.15
N PRO A 121 8.17 18.07 -12.46
CA PRO A 121 9.09 18.53 -11.44
C PRO A 121 8.24 19.13 -10.32
N ALA A 122 8.37 18.56 -9.13
CA ALA A 122 7.56 18.96 -7.99
C ALA A 122 7.60 20.48 -7.91
N PRO A 123 6.47 21.20 -7.94
CA PRO A 123 6.50 22.62 -7.68
C PRO A 123 7.25 22.77 -6.35
N ALA A 124 8.20 23.70 -6.27
CA ALA A 124 9.18 23.85 -5.19
C ALA A 124 8.59 23.98 -3.75
N ARG A 125 7.31 23.71 -3.59
CA ARG A 125 6.55 23.69 -2.33
C ARG A 125 5.95 22.32 -1.95
N VAL A 126 6.22 21.25 -2.69
CA VAL A 126 5.71 19.89 -2.36
C VAL A 126 6.66 19.11 -1.44
N SER A 127 7.85 19.65 -1.15
CA SER A 127 8.68 19.15 -0.05
C SER A 127 7.95 19.16 1.31
N THR A 128 6.90 19.98 1.45
CA THR A 128 6.13 20.08 2.69
C THR A 128 5.05 19.02 2.85
N LEU A 129 4.66 18.26 1.82
CA LEU A 129 3.69 17.16 1.97
C LEU A 129 4.34 15.87 2.45
N LEU A 130 5.63 15.66 2.14
CA LEU A 130 6.39 14.54 2.72
C LEU A 130 6.77 14.83 4.18
N ASP A 131 6.88 16.09 4.57
CA ASP A 131 7.06 16.51 5.97
C ASP A 131 5.77 16.35 6.80
N TRP A 132 4.61 16.20 6.14
CA TRP A 132 3.31 15.96 6.77
C TRP A 132 2.95 14.49 6.94
N VAL A 133 3.78 13.56 6.51
CA VAL A 133 3.62 12.16 6.93
C VAL A 133 3.86 12.13 8.44
N PRO A 134 2.84 11.77 9.23
CA PRO A 134 2.99 11.82 10.68
C PRO A 134 4.21 11.02 11.11
N ALA A 135 4.94 11.52 12.10
CA ALA A 135 6.21 10.97 12.60
C ALA A 135 6.16 9.46 12.95
N CYS A 136 4.97 8.87 12.96
CA CYS A 136 4.72 7.45 13.19
C CYS A 136 5.04 6.53 12.01
N VAL A 137 5.43 7.08 10.85
CA VAL A 137 5.72 6.30 9.64
C VAL A 137 7.16 6.57 9.21
N ARG A 138 8.01 5.56 9.31
CA ARG A 138 9.42 5.65 8.88
C ARG A 138 9.70 4.69 7.72
N TRP A 139 10.51 5.16 6.78
CA TRP A 139 11.06 4.32 5.70
C TRP A 139 12.33 3.60 6.20
N ARG A 140 12.41 2.31 5.95
CA ARG A 140 13.64 1.52 6.09
C ARG A 140 14.12 1.01 4.74
#